data_cb4badcae50b322a430e76140892c133
#
_entry.id   cb4badcae50b322a430e76140892c133
#
_cell.length_a   1.000
_cell.length_b   1.000
_cell.length_c   1.000
_cell.angle_alpha   90.00
_cell.angle_beta   90.00
_cell.angle_gamma   90.00
#
_symmetry.space_group_name_H-M   'P 1'
#
loop_
_entity.id
_entity.type
_entity.pdbx_description
1 polymer ?
#
loop_
_entity_poly.entity_id
_entity_poly.type
_entity_poly.pdbx_seq_one_letter_code
_entity_poly.pdbx_strand_id
1 'polypeptide(L)'
;MQDRRALLTIVALVITLGCAAYLLSTIQNEFAGIGHFATYEIVWWTLLALLLSYVRRVERRPLSSIGFRRPGIGGILIGIAAGIVILTGLAGIYFVVFPALHFKEDPQVTQVMTLLLAKPRWWRLTLIIRGAVVEETFFRGYAIERLQELTGSVRVAGILSCTIFALEHVGFWSWGHVLIAAFAGAMLTLLYIWRRNMWVNMIAHFVPDALGLLLS
;
A
#
# COMPACT_ATOMS: atom_id res chain seq x y z
N MET A 1 -17.65 5.10 27.54
CA MET A 1 -16.27 5.43 27.11
C MET A 1 -15.76 4.52 25.99
N GLN A 2 -16.09 3.24 26.02
CA GLN A 2 -15.67 2.25 24.99
C GLN A 2 -16.31 2.56 23.62
N ASP A 3 -17.60 2.88 23.58
CA ASP A 3 -18.33 3.22 22.35
C ASP A 3 -17.77 4.45 21.65
N ARG A 4 -17.38 5.49 22.42
CA ARG A 4 -16.76 6.68 21.84
C ARG A 4 -15.40 6.40 21.19
N ARG A 5 -14.59 5.50 21.78
CA ARG A 5 -13.30 5.09 21.19
C ARG A 5 -13.52 4.29 19.91
N ALA A 6 -14.45 3.35 19.91
CA ALA A 6 -14.80 2.59 18.72
C ALA A 6 -15.26 3.50 17.58
N LEU A 7 -16.15 4.47 17.88
CA LEU A 7 -16.62 5.44 16.90
C LEU A 7 -15.47 6.27 16.32
N LEU A 8 -14.57 6.80 17.15
CA LEU A 8 -13.40 7.56 16.68
C LEU A 8 -12.47 6.72 15.80
N THR A 9 -12.28 5.45 16.15
CA THR A 9 -11.49 4.51 15.34
C THR A 9 -12.15 4.26 13.98
N ILE A 10 -13.47 4.03 13.93
CA ILE A 10 -14.22 3.84 12.70
C ILE A 10 -14.13 5.10 11.81
N VAL A 11 -14.35 6.28 12.40
CA VAL A 11 -14.24 7.55 11.66
C VAL A 11 -12.83 7.73 11.08
N ALA A 12 -11.80 7.46 11.87
CA ALA A 12 -10.41 7.57 11.39
C ALA A 12 -10.09 6.55 10.29
N LEU A 13 -10.60 5.32 10.37
CA LEU A 13 -10.49 4.32 9.31
C LEU A 13 -11.19 4.78 8.03
N VAL A 14 -12.43 5.25 8.13
CA VAL A 14 -13.20 5.71 6.97
C VAL A 14 -12.52 6.92 6.30
N ILE A 15 -12.04 7.88 7.08
CA ILE A 15 -11.34 9.05 6.55
C ILE A 15 -10.02 8.61 5.88
N THR A 16 -9.21 7.79 6.55
CA THR A 16 -7.89 7.37 6.04
C THR A 16 -8.03 6.59 4.74
N LEU A 17 -8.87 5.54 4.73
CA LEU A 17 -9.07 4.70 3.56
C LEU A 17 -9.87 5.42 2.47
N GLY A 18 -10.89 6.21 2.82
CA GLY A 18 -11.65 6.99 1.85
C GLY A 18 -10.83 8.09 1.16
N CYS A 19 -9.93 8.77 1.90
CA CYS A 19 -9.01 9.72 1.29
C CYS A 19 -8.01 9.01 0.37
N ALA A 20 -7.49 7.84 0.77
CA ALA A 20 -6.61 7.04 -0.06
C ALA A 20 -7.30 6.63 -1.36
N ALA A 21 -8.52 6.08 -1.29
CA ALA A 21 -9.31 5.70 -2.45
C ALA A 21 -9.57 6.88 -3.40
N TYR A 22 -9.94 8.04 -2.87
CA TYR A 22 -10.14 9.25 -3.68
C TYR A 22 -8.86 9.70 -4.38
N LEU A 23 -7.74 9.78 -3.67
CA LEU A 23 -6.47 10.18 -4.25
C LEU A 23 -5.98 9.20 -5.31
N LEU A 24 -6.12 7.89 -5.08
CA LEU A 24 -5.78 6.88 -6.07
C LEU A 24 -6.68 6.96 -7.31
N SER A 25 -7.97 7.23 -7.15
CA SER A 25 -8.89 7.39 -8.29
C SER A 25 -8.56 8.59 -9.19
N THR A 26 -7.88 9.60 -8.64
CA THR A 26 -7.50 10.83 -9.34
C THR A 26 -6.02 10.92 -9.68
N ILE A 27 -5.24 9.89 -9.37
CA ILE A 27 -3.77 9.89 -9.44
C ILE A 27 -3.23 10.17 -10.86
N GLN A 28 -4.01 9.92 -11.91
CA GLN A 28 -3.64 10.27 -13.30
C GLN A 28 -3.30 11.76 -13.44
N ASN A 29 -3.94 12.62 -12.65
CA ASN A 29 -3.67 14.06 -12.67
C ASN A 29 -2.25 14.38 -12.15
N GLU A 30 -1.66 13.52 -11.34
CA GLU A 30 -0.30 13.67 -10.84
C GLU A 30 0.73 13.72 -11.98
N PHE A 31 0.44 13.02 -13.08
CA PHE A 31 1.33 12.98 -14.25
C PHE A 31 1.20 14.19 -15.17
N ALA A 32 0.25 15.10 -14.93
CA ALA A 32 0.01 16.27 -15.75
C ALA A 32 1.16 17.31 -15.70
N GLY A 33 1.98 17.30 -14.65
CA GLY A 33 3.14 18.16 -14.53
C GLY A 33 3.71 18.24 -13.12
N ILE A 34 4.85 18.92 -12.98
CA ILE A 34 5.58 18.98 -11.69
C ILE A 34 4.75 19.61 -10.55
N GLY A 35 3.91 20.60 -10.86
CA GLY A 35 3.03 21.23 -9.86
C GLY A 35 1.97 20.26 -9.33
N HIS A 36 1.36 19.46 -10.21
CA HIS A 36 0.41 18.42 -9.80
C HIS A 36 1.10 17.34 -8.99
N PHE A 37 2.25 16.85 -9.45
CA PHE A 37 3.07 15.90 -8.71
C PHE A 37 3.38 16.39 -7.29
N ALA A 38 3.89 17.61 -7.16
CA ALA A 38 4.21 18.19 -5.85
C ALA A 38 2.98 18.30 -4.96
N THR A 39 1.82 18.66 -5.52
CA THR A 39 0.56 18.74 -4.78
C THR A 39 0.15 17.38 -4.25
N TYR A 40 0.20 16.31 -5.07
CA TYR A 40 -0.12 14.95 -4.63
C TYR A 40 0.85 14.46 -3.54
N GLU A 41 2.14 14.69 -3.70
CA GLU A 41 3.13 14.36 -2.68
C GLU A 41 2.85 15.07 -1.36
N ILE A 42 2.60 16.38 -1.38
CA ILE A 42 2.26 17.15 -0.19
C ILE A 42 1.00 16.59 0.50
N VAL A 43 -0.03 16.27 -0.27
CA VAL A 43 -1.29 15.73 0.28
C VAL A 43 -1.06 14.37 0.93
N TRP A 44 -0.39 13.44 0.24
CA TRP A 44 -0.13 12.10 0.77
C TRP A 44 0.70 12.12 2.06
N TRP A 45 1.80 12.86 2.06
CA TRP A 45 2.65 12.97 3.25
C TRP A 45 1.96 13.72 4.39
N THR A 46 1.09 14.68 4.08
CA THR A 46 0.26 15.36 5.09
C THR A 46 -0.74 14.41 5.71
N LEU A 47 -1.45 13.59 4.92
CA LEU A 47 -2.37 12.57 5.44
C LEU A 47 -1.65 11.57 6.35
N LEU A 48 -0.45 11.12 5.94
CA LEU A 48 0.36 10.26 6.79
C LEU A 48 0.72 10.95 8.12
N ALA A 49 1.19 12.20 8.07
CA ALA A 49 1.55 12.95 9.26
C ALA A 49 0.35 13.17 10.19
N LEU A 50 -0.82 13.44 9.63
CA LEU A 50 -2.08 13.57 10.37
C LEU A 50 -2.46 12.25 11.04
N LEU A 51 -2.38 11.11 10.33
CA LEU A 51 -2.65 9.79 10.90
C LEU A 51 -1.69 9.45 12.04
N LEU A 52 -0.39 9.65 11.84
CA LEU A 52 0.60 9.39 12.91
C LEU A 52 0.39 10.31 14.13
N SER A 53 0.02 11.57 13.88
CA SER A 53 -0.34 12.52 14.93
C SER A 53 -1.61 12.11 15.67
N TYR A 54 -2.62 11.62 14.94
CA TYR A 54 -3.86 11.09 15.50
C TYR A 54 -3.59 9.91 16.43
N VAL A 55 -2.80 8.92 15.98
CA VAL A 55 -2.41 7.78 16.82
C VAL A 55 -1.72 8.23 18.11
N ARG A 56 -0.79 9.19 18.02
CA ARG A 56 -0.04 9.64 19.19
C ARG A 56 -0.83 10.55 20.13
N ARG A 57 -1.61 11.49 19.60
CA ARG A 57 -2.23 12.56 20.39
C ARG A 57 -3.68 12.27 20.76
N VAL A 58 -4.46 11.67 19.84
CA VAL A 58 -5.88 11.38 20.06
C VAL A 58 -6.06 9.98 20.64
N GLU A 59 -5.51 8.96 20.01
CA GLU A 59 -5.54 7.59 20.55
C GLU A 59 -4.62 7.43 21.75
N ARG A 60 -3.61 8.31 21.89
CA ARG A 60 -2.59 8.30 22.96
C ARG A 60 -1.82 6.98 23.00
N ARG A 61 -1.48 6.44 21.83
CA ARG A 61 -0.76 5.18 21.66
C ARG A 61 0.63 5.41 21.08
N PRO A 62 1.61 4.56 21.40
CA PRO A 62 2.90 4.59 20.74
C PRO A 62 2.76 4.13 19.29
N LEU A 63 3.63 4.61 18.38
CA LEU A 63 3.63 4.18 16.99
C LEU A 63 3.94 2.69 16.82
N SER A 64 4.56 2.06 17.82
CA SER A 64 4.71 0.60 17.87
C SER A 64 3.37 -0.15 17.90
N SER A 65 2.25 0.52 18.26
CA SER A 65 0.89 -0.05 18.21
C SER A 65 0.36 -0.23 16.79
N ILE A 66 1.04 0.35 15.82
CA ILE A 66 0.79 0.20 14.39
C ILE A 66 2.03 -0.32 13.65
N GLY A 67 2.89 -1.06 14.37
CA GLY A 67 4.01 -1.81 13.79
C GLY A 67 5.32 -1.05 13.61
N PHE A 68 5.45 0.23 13.98
CA PHE A 68 6.73 0.94 13.92
C PHE A 68 7.68 0.47 15.04
N ARG A 69 8.41 -0.60 14.75
CA ARG A 69 9.39 -1.24 15.64
C ARG A 69 10.70 -1.40 14.89
N ARG A 70 11.84 -1.32 15.58
CA ARG A 70 13.15 -1.54 14.95
C ARG A 70 13.21 -2.93 14.30
N PRO A 71 13.56 -3.05 13.00
CA PRO A 71 13.50 -4.33 12.29
C PRO A 71 14.66 -5.29 12.66
N GLY A 72 15.80 -4.75 13.10
CA GLY A 72 17.06 -5.50 13.16
C GLY A 72 17.53 -5.97 11.77
N ILE A 73 18.74 -6.48 11.66
CA ILE A 73 19.32 -6.97 10.38
C ILE A 73 18.48 -8.13 9.83
N GLY A 74 18.07 -9.09 10.66
CA GLY A 74 17.23 -10.20 10.22
C GLY A 74 15.88 -9.74 9.65
N GLY A 75 15.30 -8.68 10.22
CA GLY A 75 14.05 -8.10 9.68
C GLY A 75 14.27 -7.47 8.30
N ILE A 76 15.39 -6.75 8.10
CA ILE A 76 15.73 -6.17 6.79
C ILE A 76 15.90 -7.29 5.73
N LEU A 77 16.63 -8.34 6.05
CA LEU A 77 16.82 -9.48 5.15
C LEU A 77 15.51 -10.19 4.81
N ILE A 78 14.61 -10.35 5.79
CA ILE A 78 13.27 -10.91 5.56
C ILE A 78 12.46 -9.99 4.64
N GLY A 79 12.51 -8.67 4.83
CA GLY A 79 11.83 -7.71 3.96
C GLY A 79 12.31 -7.82 2.51
N ILE A 80 13.63 -7.87 2.29
CA ILE A 80 14.22 -8.04 0.95
C ILE A 80 13.79 -9.38 0.34
N ALA A 81 13.92 -10.49 1.08
CA ALA A 81 13.55 -11.81 0.60
C ALA A 81 12.04 -11.89 0.25
N ALA A 82 11.18 -11.34 1.10
CA ALA A 82 9.75 -11.26 0.83
C ALA A 82 9.45 -10.42 -0.42
N GLY A 83 10.13 -9.30 -0.60
CA GLY A 83 9.99 -8.47 -1.81
C GLY A 83 10.39 -9.23 -3.08
N ILE A 84 11.46 -10.01 -3.05
CA ILE A 84 11.88 -10.87 -4.17
C ILE A 84 10.82 -11.95 -4.44
N VAL A 85 10.26 -12.58 -3.40
CA VAL A 85 9.17 -13.57 -3.54
C VAL A 85 7.93 -12.92 -4.17
N ILE A 86 7.57 -11.72 -3.74
CA ILE A 86 6.45 -10.96 -4.32
C ILE A 86 6.74 -10.68 -5.79
N LEU A 87 7.90 -10.15 -6.14
CA LEU A 87 8.30 -9.88 -7.53
C LEU A 87 8.21 -11.14 -8.41
N THR A 88 8.74 -12.25 -7.92
CA THR A 88 8.70 -13.54 -8.65
C THR A 88 7.26 -14.01 -8.86
N GLY A 89 6.41 -13.88 -7.84
CA GLY A 89 4.99 -14.22 -7.95
C GLY A 89 4.24 -13.33 -8.93
N LEU A 90 4.51 -12.01 -8.92
CA LEU A 90 3.95 -11.06 -9.89
C LEU A 90 4.38 -11.39 -11.31
N ALA A 91 5.67 -11.69 -11.52
CA ALA A 91 6.20 -12.15 -12.81
C ALA A 91 5.52 -13.46 -13.25
N GLY A 92 5.33 -14.41 -12.34
CA GLY A 92 4.60 -15.65 -12.60
C GLY A 92 3.15 -15.40 -13.03
N ILE A 93 2.44 -14.48 -12.37
CA ILE A 93 1.08 -14.10 -12.78
C ILE A 93 1.09 -13.49 -14.18
N TYR A 94 2.00 -12.56 -14.43
CA TYR A 94 2.03 -11.82 -15.71
C TYR A 94 2.47 -12.70 -16.89
N PHE A 95 3.54 -13.48 -16.71
CA PHE A 95 4.14 -14.25 -17.81
C PHE A 95 3.60 -15.68 -17.97
N VAL A 96 2.94 -16.22 -16.94
CA VAL A 96 2.44 -17.61 -16.97
C VAL A 96 0.92 -17.66 -16.86
N VAL A 97 0.36 -17.06 -15.79
CA VAL A 97 -1.08 -17.19 -15.49
C VAL A 97 -1.91 -16.43 -16.53
N PHE A 98 -1.57 -15.18 -16.83
CA PHE A 98 -2.35 -14.38 -17.79
C PHE A 98 -2.36 -14.98 -19.19
N PRO A 99 -1.23 -15.42 -19.78
CA PRO A 99 -1.25 -16.13 -21.08
C PRO A 99 -2.02 -17.44 -21.02
N ALA A 100 -1.87 -18.24 -19.96
CA ALA A 100 -2.57 -19.53 -19.83
C ALA A 100 -4.10 -19.35 -19.75
N LEU A 101 -4.57 -18.26 -19.16
CA LEU A 101 -5.98 -17.91 -19.06
C LEU A 101 -6.47 -17.07 -20.25
N HIS A 102 -5.64 -16.83 -21.26
CA HIS A 102 -5.93 -15.95 -22.41
C HIS A 102 -6.37 -14.53 -21.95
N PHE A 103 -5.83 -14.08 -20.82
CA PHE A 103 -6.14 -12.76 -20.27
C PHE A 103 -5.51 -11.69 -21.17
N LYS A 104 -6.37 -10.86 -21.76
CA LYS A 104 -5.90 -9.77 -22.63
C LYS A 104 -5.30 -8.65 -21.76
N GLU A 105 -4.21 -8.09 -22.26
CA GLU A 105 -3.62 -6.90 -21.64
C GLU A 105 -4.64 -5.75 -21.65
N ASP A 106 -4.80 -5.12 -20.50
CA ASP A 106 -5.73 -4.00 -20.36
C ASP A 106 -5.08 -2.72 -20.92
N PRO A 107 -5.70 -2.06 -21.92
CA PRO A 107 -5.16 -0.84 -22.49
C PRO A 107 -4.89 0.27 -21.47
N GLN A 108 -5.65 0.32 -20.37
CA GLN A 108 -5.45 1.29 -19.31
C GLN A 108 -4.14 1.01 -18.56
N VAL A 109 -3.82 -0.26 -18.28
CA VAL A 109 -2.55 -0.65 -17.64
C VAL A 109 -1.38 -0.23 -18.51
N THR A 110 -1.43 -0.54 -19.81
CA THR A 110 -0.38 -0.15 -20.77
C THR A 110 -0.20 1.36 -20.84
N GLN A 111 -1.31 2.12 -20.85
CA GLN A 111 -1.26 3.59 -20.86
C GLN A 111 -0.61 4.13 -19.58
N VAL A 112 -1.01 3.64 -18.42
CA VAL A 112 -0.45 4.06 -17.14
C VAL A 112 1.04 3.74 -17.04
N MET A 113 1.45 2.53 -17.44
CA MET A 113 2.86 2.15 -17.45
C MET A 113 3.69 3.03 -18.39
N THR A 114 3.16 3.35 -19.58
CA THR A 114 3.83 4.27 -20.52
C THR A 114 4.02 5.65 -19.91
N LEU A 115 3.00 6.21 -19.27
CA LEU A 115 3.09 7.51 -18.59
C LEU A 115 4.11 7.49 -17.45
N LEU A 116 4.13 6.41 -16.67
CA LEU A 116 5.02 6.26 -15.54
C LEU A 116 6.48 6.12 -15.97
N LEU A 117 6.75 5.28 -16.97
CA LEU A 117 8.09 5.04 -17.49
C LEU A 117 8.67 6.25 -18.25
N ALA A 118 7.82 7.11 -18.79
CA ALA A 118 8.24 8.38 -19.38
C ALA A 118 8.73 9.40 -18.34
N LYS A 119 8.46 9.20 -17.05
CA LYS A 119 8.92 10.14 -16.02
C LYS A 119 10.38 9.88 -15.62
N PRO A 120 11.12 10.91 -15.19
CA PRO A 120 12.49 10.77 -14.70
C PRO A 120 12.59 9.75 -13.52
N ARG A 121 13.72 9.12 -13.37
CA ARG A 121 13.94 8.13 -12.29
C ARG A 121 13.68 8.67 -10.89
N TRP A 122 14.04 9.92 -10.61
CA TRP A 122 13.78 10.54 -9.31
C TRP A 122 12.28 10.65 -9.02
N TRP A 123 11.45 10.93 -10.04
CA TRP A 123 9.98 10.99 -9.90
C TRP A 123 9.44 9.59 -9.55
N ARG A 124 9.83 8.58 -10.33
CA ARG A 124 9.45 7.19 -10.08
C ARG A 124 9.89 6.72 -8.69
N LEU A 125 11.12 7.04 -8.27
CA LEU A 125 11.61 6.72 -6.94
C LEU A 125 10.76 7.37 -5.83
N THR A 126 10.34 8.62 -5.99
CA THR A 126 9.48 9.29 -5.02
C THR A 126 8.13 8.58 -4.89
N LEU A 127 7.51 8.18 -6.02
CA LEU A 127 6.27 7.40 -6.03
C LEU A 127 6.42 6.06 -5.31
N ILE A 128 7.51 5.34 -5.58
CA ILE A 128 7.81 4.05 -4.95
C ILE A 128 7.98 4.19 -3.43
N ILE A 129 8.73 5.19 -2.99
CA ILE A 129 8.93 5.46 -1.54
C ILE A 129 7.59 5.81 -0.91
N ARG A 130 6.80 6.69 -1.55
CA ARG A 130 5.47 7.05 -1.06
C ARG A 130 4.56 5.83 -0.94
N GLY A 131 4.44 5.02 -1.99
CA GLY A 131 3.64 3.78 -1.97
C GLY A 131 4.06 2.88 -0.81
N ALA A 132 5.34 2.53 -0.74
CA ALA A 132 5.85 1.65 0.30
C ALA A 132 5.63 2.20 1.73
N VAL A 133 5.75 3.51 1.96
CA VAL A 133 5.62 4.09 3.31
C VAL A 133 4.16 4.38 3.67
N VAL A 134 3.44 5.09 2.79
CA VAL A 134 2.10 5.57 3.10
C VAL A 134 1.09 4.43 3.07
N GLU A 135 1.09 3.63 1.99
CA GLU A 135 0.13 2.54 1.84
C GLU A 135 0.33 1.46 2.91
N GLU A 136 1.59 1.06 3.19
CA GLU A 136 1.81 0.10 4.26
C GLU A 136 1.36 0.65 5.63
N THR A 137 1.58 1.93 5.91
CA THR A 137 1.12 2.53 7.16
C THR A 137 -0.40 2.55 7.25
N PHE A 138 -1.09 2.87 6.16
CA PHE A 138 -2.56 2.96 6.13
C PHE A 138 -3.20 1.58 6.22
N PHE A 139 -2.80 0.66 5.33
CA PHE A 139 -3.47 -0.63 5.16
C PHE A 139 -2.99 -1.68 6.16
N ARG A 140 -1.69 -1.78 6.41
CA ARG A 140 -1.14 -2.83 7.29
C ARG A 140 -0.97 -2.33 8.71
N GLY A 141 -0.34 -1.18 8.88
CA GLY A 141 -0.12 -0.61 10.21
C GLY A 141 -1.41 -0.21 10.90
N TYR A 142 -2.15 0.71 10.32
CA TYR A 142 -3.34 1.27 10.97
C TYR A 142 -4.58 0.40 10.79
N ALA A 143 -4.94 0.07 9.54
CA ALA A 143 -6.20 -0.62 9.28
C ALA A 143 -6.24 -2.02 9.91
N ILE A 144 -5.21 -2.86 9.75
CA ILE A 144 -5.22 -4.22 10.34
C ILE A 144 -5.28 -4.16 11.86
N GLU A 145 -4.48 -3.30 12.50
CA GLU A 145 -4.47 -3.22 13.97
C GLU A 145 -5.83 -2.73 14.51
N ARG A 146 -6.43 -1.73 13.89
CA ARG A 146 -7.71 -1.18 14.36
C ARG A 146 -8.90 -2.05 13.99
N LEU A 147 -8.92 -2.65 12.81
CA LEU A 147 -9.94 -3.63 12.44
C LEU A 147 -9.87 -4.88 13.32
N GLN A 148 -8.67 -5.34 13.68
CA GLN A 148 -8.52 -6.45 14.62
C GLN A 148 -9.09 -6.11 16.00
N GLU A 149 -8.89 -4.88 16.49
CA GLU A 149 -9.48 -4.43 17.76
C GLU A 149 -11.01 -4.37 17.70
N LEU A 150 -11.57 -3.95 16.56
CA LEU A 150 -13.02 -3.84 16.37
C LEU A 150 -13.70 -5.20 16.16
N THR A 151 -13.05 -6.11 15.42
CA THR A 151 -13.66 -7.39 15.02
C THR A 151 -13.26 -8.56 15.93
N GLY A 152 -12.23 -8.40 16.77
CA GLY A 152 -11.64 -9.48 17.56
C GLY A 152 -10.83 -10.50 16.73
N SER A 153 -10.68 -10.29 15.41
CA SER A 153 -10.07 -11.28 14.51
C SER A 153 -9.05 -10.66 13.57
N VAL A 154 -7.80 -11.10 13.68
CA VAL A 154 -6.74 -10.70 12.75
C VAL A 154 -6.99 -11.18 11.32
N ARG A 155 -7.65 -12.34 11.16
CA ARG A 155 -8.00 -12.86 9.83
C ARG A 155 -9.01 -11.97 9.13
N VAL A 156 -10.08 -11.58 9.84
CA VAL A 156 -11.09 -10.64 9.30
C VAL A 156 -10.45 -9.30 8.98
N ALA A 157 -9.65 -8.77 9.89
CA ALA A 157 -8.94 -7.51 9.67
C ALA A 157 -8.03 -7.55 8.43
N GLY A 158 -7.26 -8.62 8.28
CA GLY A 158 -6.38 -8.82 7.13
C GLY A 158 -7.15 -8.95 5.81
N ILE A 159 -8.23 -9.72 5.79
CA ILE A 159 -9.07 -9.88 4.59
C ILE A 159 -9.69 -8.53 4.21
N LEU A 160 -10.30 -7.81 5.14
CA LEU A 160 -10.92 -6.51 4.87
C LEU A 160 -9.89 -5.51 4.34
N SER A 161 -8.75 -5.38 5.01
CA SER A 161 -7.70 -4.46 4.58
C SER A 161 -7.14 -4.81 3.19
N CYS A 162 -6.88 -6.08 2.93
CA CYS A 162 -6.41 -6.55 1.63
C CYS A 162 -7.44 -6.33 0.52
N THR A 163 -8.72 -6.58 0.79
CA THR A 163 -9.80 -6.38 -0.18
C THR A 163 -9.95 -4.90 -0.54
N ILE A 164 -9.96 -4.01 0.47
CA ILE A 164 -10.05 -2.57 0.22
C ILE A 164 -8.83 -2.11 -0.58
N PHE A 165 -7.62 -2.53 -0.19
CA PHE A 165 -6.39 -2.22 -0.92
C PHE A 165 -6.46 -2.63 -2.40
N ALA A 166 -6.91 -3.84 -2.71
CA ALA A 166 -7.02 -4.31 -4.07
C ALA A 166 -8.07 -3.52 -4.87
N LEU A 167 -9.21 -3.23 -4.26
CA LEU A 167 -10.29 -2.49 -4.92
C LEU A 167 -9.95 -1.02 -5.18
N GLU A 168 -9.16 -0.39 -4.33
CA GLU A 168 -8.71 1.00 -4.56
C GLU A 168 -7.83 1.12 -5.82
N HIS A 169 -7.16 0.04 -6.22
CA HIS A 169 -6.35 0.01 -7.44
C HIS A 169 -7.18 -0.02 -8.74
N VAL A 170 -8.48 -0.34 -8.68
CA VAL A 170 -9.36 -0.37 -9.87
C VAL A 170 -9.42 0.99 -10.57
N GLY A 171 -9.52 2.08 -9.81
CA GLY A 171 -9.67 3.43 -10.36
C GLY A 171 -8.49 3.87 -11.21
N PHE A 172 -7.28 3.45 -10.87
CA PHE A 172 -6.06 3.80 -11.57
C PHE A 172 -5.61 2.74 -12.58
N TRP A 173 -5.61 1.46 -12.16
CA TRP A 173 -5.07 0.35 -12.94
C TRP A 173 -6.13 -0.46 -13.68
N SER A 174 -7.42 -0.18 -13.49
CA SER A 174 -8.54 -0.97 -13.99
C SER A 174 -8.70 -2.36 -13.33
N TRP A 175 -9.76 -3.06 -13.70
CA TRP A 175 -10.04 -4.43 -13.23
C TRP A 175 -8.98 -5.45 -13.64
N GLY A 176 -8.31 -5.25 -14.77
CA GLY A 176 -7.24 -6.14 -15.22
C GLY A 176 -6.05 -6.21 -14.25
N HIS A 177 -5.81 -5.17 -13.48
CA HIS A 177 -4.70 -5.12 -12.51
C HIS A 177 -5.09 -5.56 -11.09
N VAL A 178 -6.37 -5.74 -10.80
CA VAL A 178 -6.84 -6.11 -9.44
C VAL A 178 -6.21 -7.41 -8.95
N LEU A 179 -6.02 -8.40 -9.82
CA LEU A 179 -5.38 -9.67 -9.44
C LEU A 179 -3.93 -9.45 -9.00
N ILE A 180 -3.21 -8.57 -9.68
CA ILE A 180 -1.82 -8.17 -9.34
C ILE A 180 -1.81 -7.48 -7.96
N ALA A 181 -2.66 -6.47 -7.78
CA ALA A 181 -2.77 -5.75 -6.52
C ALA A 181 -3.26 -6.65 -5.36
N ALA A 182 -4.20 -7.56 -5.63
CA ALA A 182 -4.70 -8.52 -4.64
C ALA A 182 -3.61 -9.51 -4.20
N PHE A 183 -2.81 -10.03 -5.15
CA PHE A 183 -1.69 -10.92 -4.82
C PHE A 183 -0.63 -10.20 -3.98
N ALA A 184 -0.13 -9.04 -4.43
CA ALA A 184 0.84 -8.25 -3.68
C ALA A 184 0.28 -7.85 -2.30
N GLY A 185 -0.96 -7.37 -2.28
CA GLY A 185 -1.69 -7.02 -1.07
C GLY A 185 -1.82 -8.17 -0.07
N ALA A 186 -2.13 -9.38 -0.55
CA ALA A 186 -2.23 -10.56 0.30
C ALA A 186 -0.87 -10.95 0.89
N MET A 187 0.20 -10.98 0.07
CA MET A 187 1.54 -11.30 0.52
C MET A 187 2.04 -10.30 1.59
N LEU A 188 1.85 -9.00 1.36
CA LEU A 188 2.20 -7.96 2.33
C LEU A 188 1.35 -8.04 3.60
N THR A 189 0.06 -8.37 3.49
CA THR A 189 -0.82 -8.59 4.64
C THR A 189 -0.36 -9.79 5.49
N LEU A 190 -0.04 -10.92 4.86
CA LEU A 190 0.48 -12.10 5.55
C LEU A 190 1.82 -11.81 6.23
N LEU A 191 2.72 -11.12 5.53
CA LEU A 191 4.00 -10.70 6.08
C LEU A 191 3.81 -9.80 7.32
N TYR A 192 2.90 -8.83 7.25
CA TYR A 192 2.59 -7.95 8.37
C TYR A 192 2.00 -8.73 9.56
N ILE A 193 1.03 -9.59 9.32
CA ILE A 193 0.42 -10.42 10.38
C ILE A 193 1.49 -11.28 11.07
N TRP A 194 2.44 -11.80 10.32
CA TRP A 194 3.53 -12.61 10.85
C TRP A 194 4.56 -11.79 11.63
N ARG A 195 5.02 -10.64 11.06
CA ARG A 195 6.16 -9.89 11.62
C ARG A 195 5.77 -8.73 12.53
N ARG A 196 4.57 -8.16 12.35
CA ARG A 196 4.09 -6.96 13.05
C ARG A 196 5.13 -5.84 13.05
N ASN A 197 5.80 -5.65 11.93
CA ASN A 197 6.88 -4.70 11.76
C ASN A 197 6.76 -3.95 10.43
N MET A 198 6.49 -2.65 10.52
CA MET A 198 6.26 -1.79 9.35
C MET A 198 7.49 -1.69 8.44
N TRP A 199 8.70 -1.61 9.00
CA TRP A 199 9.91 -1.50 8.18
C TRP A 199 10.13 -2.74 7.31
N VAL A 200 9.84 -3.92 7.84
CA VAL A 200 9.91 -5.18 7.07
C VAL A 200 8.94 -5.14 5.90
N ASN A 201 7.71 -4.67 6.14
CA ASN A 201 6.69 -4.54 5.10
C ASN A 201 7.05 -3.48 4.05
N MET A 202 7.47 -2.30 4.49
CA MET A 202 7.90 -1.21 3.61
C MET A 202 9.04 -1.66 2.68
N ILE A 203 10.03 -2.40 3.21
CA ILE A 203 11.12 -2.97 2.40
C ILE A 203 10.57 -3.98 1.40
N ALA A 204 9.67 -4.88 1.83
CA ALA A 204 9.09 -5.91 0.97
C ALA A 204 8.22 -5.31 -0.15
N HIS A 205 7.55 -4.19 0.10
CA HIS A 205 6.80 -3.44 -0.91
C HIS A 205 7.75 -2.68 -1.86
N PHE A 206 8.74 -2.00 -1.31
CA PHE A 206 9.70 -1.20 -2.08
C PHE A 206 10.48 -2.03 -3.11
N VAL A 207 10.89 -3.25 -2.77
CA VAL A 207 11.76 -4.07 -3.63
C VAL A 207 11.15 -4.39 -5.00
N PRO A 208 9.92 -4.95 -5.13
CA PRO A 208 9.34 -5.23 -6.43
C PRO A 208 9.12 -3.97 -7.26
N ASP A 209 8.66 -2.88 -6.64
CA ASP A 209 8.39 -1.62 -7.34
C ASP A 209 9.68 -0.97 -7.83
N ALA A 210 10.74 -0.98 -7.00
CA ALA A 210 12.03 -0.42 -7.39
C ALA A 210 12.66 -1.21 -8.53
N LEU A 211 12.62 -2.54 -8.49
CA LEU A 211 13.14 -3.37 -9.56
C LEU A 211 12.30 -3.27 -10.84
N GLY A 212 10.97 -3.18 -10.71
CA GLY A 212 10.08 -3.04 -11.86
C GLY A 212 10.10 -1.65 -12.52
N LEU A 213 10.26 -0.57 -11.75
CA LEU A 213 10.10 0.79 -12.27
C LEU A 213 11.40 1.58 -12.44
N LEU A 214 12.51 1.17 -11.81
CA LEU A 214 13.78 1.89 -11.94
C LEU A 214 14.76 1.22 -12.89
N LEU A 215 14.62 -0.10 -13.13
CA LEU A 215 15.49 -0.87 -14.01
C LEU A 215 14.92 -1.06 -15.42
N SER A 216 13.65 -0.74 -15.62
CA SER A 216 12.97 -0.71 -16.93
C SER A 216 13.18 0.58 -17.71
#